data_59676e967db4d87cd93bb718a9949c98
#
_entry.id   59676e967db4d87cd93bb718a9949c98
#
_cell.length_a   1.000
_cell.length_b   1.000
_cell.length_c   1.000
_cell.angle_alpha   90.00
_cell.angle_beta   90.00
_cell.angle_gamma   90.00
#
_symmetry.space_group_name_H-M   'P 1'
#
loop_
_entity.id
_entity.type
_entity.pdbx_description
1 polymer ?
#
loop_
_entity_poly.entity_id
_entity_poly.type
_entity_poly.pdbx_seq_one_letter_code
_entity_poly.pdbx_strand_id
1 'polypeptide(L)'
;MIDGAVENKLSLDWADYMAQAHIEDCSDFHCVTTWSKVDMNWKGVRLSDLLAMAEPSPEASHVMCYGYDGYTTNVALEECLKDDVLLVHSYEGEALSIEHGGPVRMITPQLYAWKGSKWIKRIEVLTVDRPGFWEQRGYSDTAHPWRNDRYQ
;
A
#
# COMPACT_ATOMS: atom_id res chain seq x y z
N MET A 1 -4.38 -9.38 6.46
CA MET A 1 -3.32 -10.20 7.08
C MET A 1 -1.96 -9.60 6.77
N ILE A 2 -1.09 -9.54 7.75
CA ILE A 2 0.32 -9.18 7.56
C ILE A 2 1.14 -10.37 8.05
N ASP A 3 1.94 -10.97 7.17
CA ASP A 3 2.73 -12.16 7.46
C ASP A 3 4.08 -12.16 6.73
N GLY A 4 4.66 -13.33 6.53
CA GLY A 4 5.98 -13.48 5.91
C GLY A 4 7.11 -13.32 6.91
N ALA A 5 8.12 -12.52 6.59
CA ALA A 5 9.32 -12.34 7.44
C ALA A 5 9.05 -11.37 8.60
N VAL A 6 8.15 -11.74 9.50
CA VAL A 6 7.75 -10.97 10.68
C VAL A 6 7.78 -11.85 11.92
N GLU A 7 8.02 -11.23 13.07
CA GLU A 7 7.95 -11.91 14.37
C GLU A 7 6.50 -12.23 14.75
N ASN A 8 5.58 -11.29 14.50
CA ASN A 8 4.16 -11.39 14.85
C ASN A 8 3.29 -11.31 13.60
N LYS A 9 2.63 -12.39 13.24
CA LYS A 9 1.63 -12.35 12.18
C LYS A 9 0.39 -11.60 12.68
N LEU A 10 -0.13 -10.69 11.86
CA LEU A 10 -1.35 -9.95 12.16
C LEU A 10 -2.49 -10.46 11.28
N SER A 11 -3.61 -10.77 11.91
CA SER A 11 -4.86 -11.09 11.22
C SER A 11 -5.93 -10.17 11.77
N LEU A 12 -6.28 -9.14 10.99
CA LEU A 12 -7.24 -8.12 11.39
C LEU A 12 -8.54 -8.30 10.61
N ASP A 13 -9.65 -8.46 11.32
CA ASP A 13 -10.97 -8.33 10.72
C ASP A 13 -11.36 -6.85 10.62
N TRP A 14 -12.56 -6.56 10.12
CA TRP A 14 -13.03 -5.16 9.99
C TRP A 14 -13.04 -4.43 11.31
N ALA A 15 -13.52 -5.09 12.37
CA ALA A 15 -13.59 -4.48 13.71
C ALA A 15 -12.19 -4.19 14.26
N ASP A 16 -11.24 -5.12 14.08
CA ASP A 16 -9.85 -4.94 14.49
C ASP A 16 -9.19 -3.79 13.73
N TYR A 17 -9.44 -3.70 12.43
CA TYR A 17 -8.93 -2.61 11.60
C TYR A 17 -9.49 -1.26 12.03
N MET A 18 -10.80 -1.18 12.27
CA MET A 18 -11.45 0.07 12.70
C MET A 18 -11.04 0.50 14.10
N ALA A 19 -10.59 -0.43 14.94
CA ALA A 19 -10.09 -0.13 16.28
C ALA A 19 -8.68 0.46 16.31
N GLN A 20 -7.95 0.41 15.19
CA GLN A 20 -6.61 1.00 15.10
C GLN A 20 -6.68 2.53 15.04
N ALA A 21 -5.56 3.20 15.35
CA ALA A 21 -5.46 4.66 15.23
C ALA A 21 -5.56 5.07 13.75
N HIS A 22 -6.57 5.88 13.44
CA HIS A 22 -6.79 6.41 12.08
C HIS A 22 -6.29 7.83 11.97
N ILE A 23 -5.78 8.17 10.78
CA ILE A 23 -5.39 9.54 10.43
C ILE A 23 -6.10 9.98 9.15
N GLU A 24 -6.19 11.29 8.99
CA GLU A 24 -6.60 11.90 7.72
C GLU A 24 -5.35 12.46 7.05
N ASP A 25 -5.22 12.24 5.74
CA ASP A 25 -4.10 12.72 4.96
C ASP A 25 -4.59 13.30 3.64
N CYS A 26 -4.05 14.47 3.29
CA CYS A 26 -4.32 15.13 2.02
C CYS A 26 -3.10 14.93 1.13
N SER A 27 -3.23 14.08 0.13
CA SER A 27 -2.10 13.65 -0.71
C SER A 27 -2.44 13.71 -2.18
N ASP A 28 -1.39 13.81 -2.99
CA ASP A 28 -1.49 13.72 -4.44
C ASP A 28 -1.55 12.25 -4.88
N PHE A 29 -2.22 12.03 -5.99
CA PHE A 29 -2.37 10.70 -6.57
C PHE A 29 -1.86 10.72 -8.02
N HIS A 30 -0.85 9.88 -8.32
CA HIS A 30 -0.18 9.86 -9.61
C HIS A 30 -0.52 8.60 -10.41
N CYS A 31 -0.89 8.78 -11.68
CA CYS A 31 -1.13 7.68 -12.60
C CYS A 31 -0.01 7.56 -13.63
N VAL A 32 0.32 6.33 -14.02
CA VAL A 32 1.36 6.03 -15.03
C VAL A 32 1.05 6.66 -16.40
N THR A 33 -0.22 6.93 -16.71
CA THR A 33 -0.65 7.58 -17.95
C THR A 33 -0.48 9.10 -17.96
N THR A 34 0.32 9.63 -17.06
CA THR A 34 0.77 11.03 -16.95
C THR A 34 -0.23 12.02 -16.35
N TRP A 35 -1.40 11.58 -15.87
CA TRP A 35 -2.30 12.43 -15.12
C TRP A 35 -2.05 12.28 -13.61
N SER A 36 -2.32 13.35 -12.87
CA SER A 36 -2.28 13.34 -11.41
C SER A 36 -3.54 13.99 -10.88
N LYS A 37 -4.03 13.52 -9.75
CA LYS A 37 -5.09 14.15 -8.99
C LYS A 37 -4.50 14.66 -7.70
N VAL A 38 -4.67 15.95 -7.42
CA VAL A 38 -4.09 16.64 -6.26
C VAL A 38 -5.11 16.82 -5.14
N ASP A 39 -4.62 17.03 -3.92
CA ASP A 39 -5.44 17.33 -2.74
C ASP A 39 -6.53 16.28 -2.45
N MET A 40 -6.21 15.01 -2.61
CA MET A 40 -7.12 13.92 -2.25
C MET A 40 -7.06 13.66 -0.75
N ASN A 41 -8.22 13.75 -0.08
CA ASN A 41 -8.33 13.52 1.35
C ASN A 41 -8.68 12.05 1.64
N TRP A 42 -7.74 11.35 2.26
CA TRP A 42 -7.86 9.95 2.62
C TRP A 42 -7.95 9.79 4.13
N LYS A 43 -8.68 8.79 4.59
CA LYS A 43 -8.71 8.39 5.99
C LYS A 43 -8.41 6.92 6.14
N GLY A 44 -7.46 6.60 7.00
CA GLY A 44 -7.07 5.21 7.24
C GLY A 44 -5.97 5.07 8.28
N VAL A 45 -5.38 3.88 8.32
CA VAL A 45 -4.36 3.50 9.28
C VAL A 45 -2.99 3.56 8.58
N ARG A 46 -1.99 4.13 9.25
CA ARG A 46 -0.62 4.10 8.74
C ARG A 46 -0.12 2.66 8.66
N LEU A 47 0.40 2.29 7.50
CA LEU A 47 1.00 0.97 7.32
C LEU A 47 2.21 0.79 8.26
N SER A 48 2.97 1.86 8.49
CA SER A 48 4.11 1.84 9.43
C SER A 48 3.70 1.43 10.84
N ASP A 49 2.53 1.84 11.32
CA ASP A 49 2.03 1.46 12.65
C ASP A 49 1.74 -0.05 12.72
N LEU A 50 1.11 -0.60 11.67
CA LEU A 50 0.85 -2.04 11.60
C LEU A 50 2.13 -2.86 11.46
N LEU A 51 3.08 -2.38 10.67
CA LEU A 51 4.38 -3.05 10.53
C LEU A 51 5.16 -3.03 11.83
N ALA A 52 5.07 -1.95 12.62
CA ALA A 52 5.68 -1.91 13.95
C ALA A 52 5.11 -3.00 14.87
N MET A 53 3.81 -3.27 14.79
CA MET A 53 3.17 -4.36 15.55
C MET A 53 3.62 -5.73 15.07
N ALA A 54 3.83 -5.90 13.76
CA ALA A 54 4.25 -7.16 13.15
C ALA A 54 5.73 -7.48 13.40
N GLU A 55 6.55 -6.48 13.63
CA GLU A 55 8.00 -6.60 13.86
C GLU A 55 8.72 -7.32 12.71
N PRO A 56 8.93 -6.62 11.56
CA PRO A 56 9.67 -7.21 10.45
C PRO A 56 11.06 -7.68 10.84
N SER A 57 11.51 -8.78 10.23
CA SER A 57 12.86 -9.30 10.39
C SER A 57 13.91 -8.26 9.99
N PRO A 58 15.12 -8.26 10.61
CA PRO A 58 16.23 -7.37 10.20
C PRO A 58 16.63 -7.52 8.72
N GLU A 59 16.39 -8.68 8.12
CA GLU A 59 16.68 -8.95 6.71
C GLU A 59 15.54 -8.52 5.77
N ALA A 60 14.42 -8.06 6.31
CA ALA A 60 13.27 -7.63 5.51
C ALA A 60 13.63 -6.43 4.62
N SER A 61 13.31 -6.51 3.34
CA SER A 61 13.66 -5.47 2.37
C SER A 61 12.46 -4.96 1.56
N HIS A 62 11.45 -5.81 1.37
CA HIS A 62 10.29 -5.52 0.52
C HIS A 62 9.01 -6.06 1.14
N VAL A 63 7.89 -5.63 0.59
CA VAL A 63 6.58 -6.23 0.86
C VAL A 63 5.92 -6.59 -0.46
N MET A 64 5.12 -7.66 -0.45
CA MET A 64 4.21 -7.99 -1.53
C MET A 64 2.79 -7.72 -1.04
N CYS A 65 2.06 -6.90 -1.77
CA CYS A 65 0.68 -6.58 -1.49
C CYS A 65 -0.25 -7.42 -2.37
N TYR A 66 -1.29 -7.99 -1.79
CA TYR A 66 -2.25 -8.86 -2.47
C TYR A 66 -3.65 -8.27 -2.35
N GLY A 67 -4.33 -8.12 -3.49
CA GLY A 67 -5.74 -7.76 -3.54
C GLY A 67 -6.64 -8.97 -3.62
N TYR A 68 -7.93 -8.81 -3.27
CA TYR A 68 -8.93 -9.88 -3.39
C TYR A 68 -9.20 -10.29 -4.85
N ASP A 69 -8.83 -9.44 -5.81
CA ASP A 69 -8.95 -9.70 -7.25
C ASP A 69 -7.75 -10.48 -7.84
N GLY A 70 -6.77 -10.84 -7.01
CA GLY A 70 -5.55 -11.51 -7.44
C GLY A 70 -4.42 -10.57 -7.87
N TYR A 71 -4.65 -9.25 -7.85
CA TYR A 71 -3.61 -8.27 -8.15
C TYR A 71 -2.49 -8.34 -7.12
N THR A 72 -1.24 -8.20 -7.57
CA THR A 72 -0.06 -8.15 -6.71
C THR A 72 0.83 -6.97 -7.10
N THR A 73 1.48 -6.37 -6.11
CA THR A 73 2.53 -5.38 -6.35
C THR A 73 3.56 -5.44 -5.24
N ASN A 74 4.83 -5.26 -5.60
CA ASN A 74 5.93 -5.17 -4.65
C ASN A 74 6.22 -3.71 -4.30
N VAL A 75 6.57 -3.46 -3.04
CA VAL A 75 6.98 -2.14 -2.58
C VAL A 75 8.18 -2.30 -1.66
N ALA A 76 9.18 -1.42 -1.78
CA ALA A 76 10.30 -1.42 -0.85
C ALA A 76 9.80 -1.16 0.56
N LEU A 77 10.34 -1.89 1.55
CA LEU A 77 9.93 -1.75 2.94
C LEU A 77 10.12 -0.31 3.44
N GLU A 78 11.22 0.34 3.05
CA GLU A 78 11.48 1.74 3.43
C GLU A 78 10.40 2.70 2.95
N GLU A 79 9.78 2.45 1.79
CA GLU A 79 8.65 3.24 1.29
C GLU A 79 7.41 3.01 2.15
N CYS A 80 7.17 1.77 2.57
CA CYS A 80 6.03 1.41 3.42
C CYS A 80 6.10 2.04 4.81
N LEU A 81 7.28 2.42 5.27
CA LEU A 81 7.48 3.03 6.59
C LEU A 81 7.26 4.55 6.58
N LYS A 82 7.01 5.16 5.44
CA LYS A 82 6.69 6.58 5.34
C LYS A 82 5.31 6.87 5.92
N ASP A 83 5.16 8.04 6.54
CA ASP A 83 3.95 8.42 7.28
C ASP A 83 2.69 8.55 6.42
N ASP A 84 2.84 8.77 5.11
CA ASP A 84 1.73 8.96 4.17
C ASP A 84 1.31 7.67 3.43
N VAL A 85 1.94 6.54 3.74
CA VAL A 85 1.50 5.24 3.22
C VAL A 85 0.43 4.68 4.15
N LEU A 86 -0.79 4.60 3.64
CA LEU A 86 -1.98 4.29 4.44
C LEU A 86 -2.74 3.10 3.87
N LEU A 87 -3.38 2.35 4.77
CA LEU A 87 -4.50 1.48 4.45
C LEU A 87 -5.77 2.28 4.71
N VAL A 88 -6.48 2.68 3.65
CA VAL A 88 -7.59 3.63 3.74
C VAL A 88 -8.94 2.98 3.50
N HIS A 89 -9.97 3.48 4.20
CA HIS A 89 -11.35 3.02 4.04
C HIS A 89 -12.29 4.15 3.57
N SER A 90 -11.78 5.37 3.49
CA SER A 90 -12.61 6.56 3.21
C SER A 90 -11.84 7.54 2.33
N TYR A 91 -12.58 8.20 1.43
CA TYR A 91 -12.10 9.26 0.57
C TYR A 91 -13.11 10.41 0.61
N GLU A 92 -12.62 11.63 0.84
CA GLU A 92 -13.44 12.85 0.92
C GLU A 92 -14.62 12.68 1.90
N GLY A 93 -14.38 12.01 3.04
CA GLY A 93 -15.37 11.82 4.10
C GLY A 93 -16.37 10.70 3.84
N GLU A 94 -16.28 10.00 2.71
CA GLU A 94 -17.21 8.90 2.38
C GLU A 94 -16.47 7.56 2.31
N ALA A 95 -17.17 6.47 2.65
CA ALA A 95 -16.63 5.13 2.53
C ALA A 95 -16.24 4.85 1.07
N LEU A 96 -15.10 4.17 0.87
CA LEU A 96 -14.66 3.81 -0.47
C LEU A 96 -15.67 2.87 -1.16
N SER A 97 -16.02 3.22 -2.39
CA SER A 97 -16.77 2.31 -3.25
C SER A 97 -15.92 1.10 -3.65
N ILE A 98 -16.59 0.02 -4.04
CA ILE A 98 -15.90 -1.18 -4.53
C ILE A 98 -15.02 -0.83 -5.75
N GLU A 99 -15.49 0.01 -6.65
CA GLU A 99 -14.75 0.44 -7.84
C GLU A 99 -13.44 1.15 -7.50
N HIS A 100 -13.40 1.87 -6.40
CA HIS A 100 -12.23 2.62 -5.94
C HIS A 100 -11.35 1.84 -4.95
N GLY A 101 -11.65 0.56 -4.74
CA GLY A 101 -10.83 -0.34 -3.93
C GLY A 101 -11.35 -0.61 -2.53
N GLY A 102 -12.62 -0.24 -2.24
CA GLY A 102 -13.22 -0.55 -0.96
C GLY A 102 -13.42 -2.05 -0.72
N PRO A 103 -13.56 -2.46 0.54
CA PRO A 103 -13.64 -1.61 1.74
C PRO A 103 -12.32 -0.97 2.17
N VAL A 104 -11.16 -1.58 1.85
CA VAL A 104 -9.84 -1.06 2.23
C VAL A 104 -8.89 -1.17 1.04
N ARG A 105 -8.16 -0.09 0.78
CA ARG A 105 -7.07 -0.09 -0.19
C ARG A 105 -5.81 0.54 0.40
N MET A 106 -4.67 0.22 -0.19
CA MET A 106 -3.41 0.88 0.12
C MET A 106 -3.21 2.10 -0.77
N ILE A 107 -2.70 3.19 -0.19
CA ILE A 107 -2.22 4.34 -0.96
C ILE A 107 -0.75 4.58 -0.68
N THR A 108 -0.04 4.95 -1.74
CA THR A 108 1.40 5.25 -1.73
C THR A 108 1.61 6.58 -2.47
N PRO A 109 1.32 7.75 -1.82
CA PRO A 109 1.25 9.02 -2.53
C PRO A 109 2.53 9.42 -3.25
N GLN A 110 3.69 8.95 -2.77
CA GLN A 110 4.99 9.26 -3.36
C GLN A 110 5.36 8.36 -4.54
N LEU A 111 4.51 7.37 -4.87
CA LEU A 111 4.71 6.42 -5.95
C LEU A 111 3.57 6.50 -6.95
N TYR A 112 3.77 5.93 -8.15
CA TYR A 112 2.66 5.79 -9.10
C TYR A 112 1.54 4.91 -8.52
N ALA A 113 0.31 5.18 -8.96
CA ALA A 113 -0.90 4.58 -8.38
C ALA A 113 -0.94 3.06 -8.40
N TRP A 114 -0.27 2.38 -9.34
CA TRP A 114 -0.29 0.92 -9.38
C TRP A 114 0.40 0.25 -8.19
N LYS A 115 1.24 0.99 -7.46
CA LYS A 115 1.85 0.51 -6.22
C LYS A 115 0.87 0.50 -5.04
N GLY A 116 -0.26 1.20 -5.16
CA GLY A 116 -1.32 1.20 -4.17
C GLY A 116 -2.37 0.14 -4.47
N SER A 117 -2.26 -1.03 -3.84
CA SER A 117 -3.17 -2.15 -4.08
C SER A 117 -4.59 -1.86 -3.61
N LYS A 118 -5.58 -2.03 -4.50
CA LYS A 118 -7.00 -1.99 -4.17
C LYS A 118 -7.45 -3.32 -3.54
N TRP A 119 -8.58 -3.28 -2.82
CA TRP A 119 -9.18 -4.48 -2.21
C TRP A 119 -8.15 -5.30 -1.45
N ILE A 120 -7.33 -4.64 -0.66
CA ILE A 120 -6.19 -5.28 -0.01
C ILE A 120 -6.63 -6.37 0.97
N LYS A 121 -6.02 -7.54 0.86
CA LYS A 121 -6.30 -8.67 1.76
C LYS A 121 -5.08 -9.13 2.53
N ARG A 122 -3.89 -8.96 1.97
CA ARG A 122 -2.66 -9.49 2.56
C ARG A 122 -1.47 -8.62 2.20
N ILE A 123 -0.59 -8.45 3.16
CA ILE A 123 0.73 -7.85 2.98
C ILE A 123 1.74 -8.88 3.48
N GLU A 124 2.61 -9.34 2.60
CA GLU A 124 3.67 -10.29 2.93
C GLU A 124 5.00 -9.58 2.98
N VAL A 125 5.67 -9.65 4.12
CA VAL A 125 7.02 -9.08 4.29
C VAL A 125 8.04 -10.04 3.70
N LEU A 126 8.92 -9.53 2.85
CA LEU A 126 9.90 -10.31 2.09
C LEU A 126 11.33 -9.92 2.47
N THR A 127 12.23 -10.90 2.40
CA THR A 127 13.68 -10.67 2.54
C THR A 127 14.38 -10.46 1.20
N VAL A 128 13.70 -10.76 0.09
CA VAL A 128 14.17 -10.52 -1.27
C VAL A 128 13.07 -9.85 -2.07
N ASP A 129 13.46 -9.09 -3.09
CA ASP A 129 12.50 -8.49 -4.00
C ASP A 129 11.83 -9.54 -4.88
N ARG A 130 10.52 -9.37 -5.12
CA ARG A 130 9.73 -10.26 -5.94
C ARG A 130 8.77 -9.41 -6.78
N PRO A 131 8.89 -9.40 -8.14
CA PRO A 131 8.02 -8.58 -8.97
C PRO A 131 6.55 -8.98 -8.84
N GLY A 132 5.66 -7.97 -8.79
CA GLY A 132 4.22 -8.16 -8.83
C GLY A 132 3.66 -8.14 -10.25
N PHE A 133 2.36 -7.92 -10.39
CA PHE A 133 1.63 -8.00 -11.66
C PHE A 133 2.20 -7.09 -12.76
N TRP A 134 2.33 -5.79 -12.48
CA TRP A 134 2.83 -4.83 -13.47
C TRP A 134 4.34 -4.88 -13.62
N GLU A 135 5.07 -5.12 -12.53
CA GLU A 135 6.53 -5.22 -12.52
C GLU A 135 7.01 -6.39 -13.39
N GLN A 136 6.31 -7.52 -13.38
CA GLN A 136 6.58 -8.65 -14.28
C GLN A 136 6.34 -8.30 -15.75
N ARG A 137 5.61 -7.22 -16.03
CA ARG A 137 5.31 -6.71 -17.36
C ARG A 137 6.17 -5.52 -17.77
N GLY A 138 7.26 -5.25 -17.04
CA GLY A 138 8.25 -4.24 -17.37
C GLY A 138 8.03 -2.87 -16.73
N TYR A 139 7.03 -2.71 -15.84
CA TYR A 139 6.88 -1.47 -15.08
C TYR A 139 7.90 -1.41 -13.94
N SER A 140 8.21 -0.18 -13.49
CA SER A 140 9.26 0.05 -12.51
C SER A 140 8.98 -0.57 -11.15
N ASP A 141 10.00 -1.16 -10.52
CA ASP A 141 9.92 -1.62 -9.14
C ASP A 141 9.80 -0.47 -8.14
N THR A 142 10.38 0.69 -8.44
CA THR A 142 10.43 1.85 -7.53
C THR A 142 9.32 2.85 -7.75
N ALA A 143 8.90 3.06 -9.01
CA ALA A 143 7.70 3.82 -9.40
C ALA A 143 7.62 5.25 -8.83
N HIS A 144 8.73 6.00 -8.85
CA HIS A 144 8.75 7.39 -8.39
C HIS A 144 8.32 8.37 -9.49
N PRO A 145 7.19 9.10 -9.36
CA PRO A 145 6.72 10.04 -10.38
C PRO A 145 7.71 11.17 -10.66
N TRP A 146 8.36 11.67 -9.63
CA TRP A 146 9.34 12.77 -9.73
C TRP A 146 10.57 12.42 -10.54
N ARG A 147 10.86 11.12 -10.70
CA ARG A 147 11.94 10.58 -11.53
C ARG A 147 11.44 10.08 -12.87
N ASN A 148 10.15 10.23 -13.17
CA ASN A 148 9.50 9.64 -14.34
C ASN A 148 9.74 8.12 -14.45
N ASP A 149 9.74 7.45 -13.31
CA ASP A 149 10.18 6.07 -13.14
C ASP A 149 9.03 5.09 -13.41
N ARG A 150 8.66 4.97 -14.70
CA ARG A 150 7.52 4.13 -15.15
C ARG A 150 7.93 2.72 -15.52
N TYR A 151 9.10 2.56 -16.10
CA TYR A 151 9.56 1.29 -16.69
C TYR A 151 10.94 0.91 -16.12
N GLN A 152 11.19 -0.40 -16.13
CA GLN A 152 12.51 -0.94 -15.79
C GLN A 152 13.45 -0.82 -16.96
#